data_9e5b40afa305dfd7224a37522241bb67
#
_entry.id   9e5b40afa305dfd7224a37522241bb67
#
_cell.length_a   1.000
_cell.length_b   1.000
_cell.length_c   1.000
_cell.angle_alpha   90.00
_cell.angle_beta   90.00
_cell.angle_gamma   90.00
#
_symmetry.space_group_name_H-M   'P 1'
#
loop_
_entity.id
_entity.type
_entity.pdbx_description
1 polymer ?
#
loop_
_entity_poly.entity_id
_entity_poly.type
_entity_poly.pdbx_seq_one_letter_code
_entity_poly.pdbx_strand_id
1 'polypeptide(L)'
;MNEKSLFQKICAVAFLIFAIISCVATAQSLSLTLEMEIPLWISFTMMFVFAFGIYLLTSYCFKLVIDACNMDVYVDHRRRDFVLGILGVLLFWLVCSMPTNTHSLFYTKVINKVVVSELDNQKETLNTELQLLGMDINAQKDKEIELLKSEVSTLRDRFITEINHTDRPGLGVEAFNILKDIEVKCGVNPDSYFLHTSQRNTSGSERERIKKHYVPQINNLLKQKIDEINAVRDREIAYNAEKKSLLSNYITKIEQVKDYQRNLDVPHQER
;
A
#
# COMPACT_ATOMS: atom_id res chain seq x y z
N MET A 1 62.43 -12.63 -21.43
CA MET A 1 61.30 -13.16 -20.66
C MET A 1 60.18 -13.40 -21.64
N ASN A 2 59.76 -14.67 -21.83
CA ASN A 2 58.86 -15.05 -22.93
C ASN A 2 57.47 -14.39 -22.73
N GLU A 3 56.99 -13.58 -23.68
CA GLU A 3 55.69 -12.89 -23.63
C GLU A 3 54.52 -13.88 -23.38
N LYS A 4 54.58 -15.09 -23.92
CA LYS A 4 53.62 -16.17 -23.65
C LYS A 4 53.57 -16.56 -22.16
N SER A 5 54.72 -16.54 -21.45
CA SER A 5 54.78 -16.83 -20.01
C SER A 5 54.13 -15.73 -19.15
N LEU A 6 54.26 -14.45 -19.55
CA LEU A 6 53.63 -13.33 -18.85
C LEU A 6 52.11 -13.35 -19.02
N PHE A 7 51.63 -13.54 -20.24
CA PHE A 7 50.21 -13.63 -20.54
C PHE A 7 49.54 -14.79 -19.78
N GLN A 8 50.15 -15.98 -19.75
CA GLN A 8 49.66 -17.11 -18.99
C GLN A 8 49.56 -16.83 -17.50
N LYS A 9 50.52 -16.12 -16.90
CA LYS A 9 50.49 -15.71 -15.49
C LYS A 9 49.37 -14.72 -15.21
N ILE A 10 49.17 -13.74 -16.11
CA ILE A 10 48.07 -12.77 -15.97
C ILE A 10 46.71 -13.48 -16.05
N CYS A 11 46.53 -14.39 -17.01
CA CYS A 11 45.29 -15.19 -17.12
C CYS A 11 45.04 -16.07 -15.89
N ALA A 12 46.09 -16.68 -15.32
CA ALA A 12 45.96 -17.49 -14.10
C ALA A 12 45.55 -16.65 -12.88
N VAL A 13 46.15 -15.46 -12.72
CA VAL A 13 45.78 -14.54 -11.64
C VAL A 13 44.34 -14.05 -11.80
N ALA A 14 43.96 -13.64 -13.03
CA ALA A 14 42.59 -13.21 -13.31
C ALA A 14 41.58 -14.36 -13.02
N PHE A 15 41.87 -15.56 -13.45
CA PHE A 15 41.03 -16.75 -13.16
C PHE A 15 40.89 -17.00 -11.65
N LEU A 16 41.99 -16.87 -10.90
CA LEU A 16 41.96 -17.06 -9.44
C LEU A 16 41.08 -16.00 -8.77
N ILE A 17 41.16 -14.75 -9.18
CA ILE A 17 40.35 -13.66 -8.64
C ILE A 17 38.85 -13.94 -8.92
N PHE A 18 38.50 -14.29 -10.17
CA PHE A 18 37.09 -14.62 -10.51
C PHE A 18 36.60 -15.86 -9.76
N ALA A 19 37.41 -16.87 -9.56
CA ALA A 19 37.07 -18.06 -8.80
C ALA A 19 36.76 -17.73 -7.34
N ILE A 20 37.56 -16.87 -6.70
CA ILE A 20 37.35 -16.41 -5.33
C ILE A 20 36.03 -15.60 -5.23
N ILE A 21 35.81 -14.65 -6.13
CA ILE A 21 34.60 -13.85 -6.16
C ILE A 21 33.37 -14.74 -6.31
N SER A 22 33.41 -15.70 -7.24
CA SER A 22 32.31 -16.63 -7.46
C SER A 22 32.08 -17.55 -6.26
N CYS A 23 33.14 -18.01 -5.61
CA CYS A 23 33.06 -18.84 -4.39
C CYS A 23 32.39 -18.07 -3.23
N VAL A 24 32.78 -16.80 -3.04
CA VAL A 24 32.17 -15.92 -2.02
C VAL A 24 30.68 -15.68 -2.34
N ALA A 25 30.34 -15.37 -3.60
CA ALA A 25 28.96 -15.17 -4.02
C ALA A 25 28.10 -16.42 -3.82
N THR A 26 28.63 -17.59 -4.13
CA THR A 26 27.97 -18.88 -3.92
C THR A 26 27.77 -19.17 -2.43
N ALA A 27 28.78 -18.96 -1.60
CA ALA A 27 28.70 -19.14 -0.16
C ALA A 27 27.65 -18.21 0.48
N GLN A 28 27.63 -16.94 0.05
CA GLN A 28 26.65 -15.96 0.51
C GLN A 28 25.21 -16.35 0.12
N SER A 29 25.02 -16.78 -1.12
CA SER A 29 23.70 -17.22 -1.59
C SER A 29 23.20 -18.45 -0.82
N LEU A 30 24.04 -19.44 -0.61
CA LEU A 30 23.68 -20.67 0.11
C LEU A 30 23.41 -20.40 1.59
N SER A 31 24.19 -19.55 2.25
CA SER A 31 24.00 -19.20 3.67
C SER A 31 22.67 -18.46 3.90
N LEU A 32 22.22 -17.65 2.94
CA LEU A 32 20.92 -16.94 2.99
C LEU A 32 19.74 -17.88 2.68
N THR A 33 19.93 -18.88 1.80
CA THR A 33 18.84 -19.75 1.36
C THR A 33 18.54 -20.84 2.38
N LEU A 34 19.52 -21.27 3.17
CA LEU A 34 19.36 -22.43 4.07
C LEU A 34 18.84 -22.07 5.47
N GLU A 35 18.53 -20.79 5.77
CA GLU A 35 17.95 -20.32 7.05
C GLU A 35 18.42 -21.13 8.28
N MET A 36 19.74 -21.38 8.37
CA MET A 36 20.27 -22.20 9.47
C MET A 36 20.17 -21.43 10.79
N GLU A 37 19.65 -22.07 11.85
CA GLU A 37 19.64 -21.56 13.24
C GLU A 37 21.05 -21.42 13.87
N ILE A 38 22.06 -21.22 13.02
CA ILE A 38 23.50 -21.14 13.39
C ILE A 38 23.96 -19.70 13.17
N PRO A 39 24.90 -19.19 13.97
CA PRO A 39 25.47 -17.86 13.73
C PRO A 39 25.95 -17.69 12.28
N LEU A 40 25.59 -16.58 11.66
CA LEU A 40 25.80 -16.33 10.22
C LEU A 40 27.25 -16.55 9.77
N TRP A 41 28.24 -16.20 10.60
CA TRP A 41 29.65 -16.39 10.27
C TRP A 41 30.04 -17.87 10.19
N ILE A 42 29.46 -18.75 11.01
CA ILE A 42 29.71 -20.21 10.96
C ILE A 42 29.07 -20.77 9.69
N SER A 43 27.79 -20.40 9.42
CA SER A 43 27.09 -20.80 8.21
C SER A 43 27.85 -20.37 6.96
N PHE A 44 28.29 -19.11 6.90
CA PHE A 44 29.09 -18.61 5.79
C PHE A 44 30.41 -19.38 5.63
N THR A 45 31.13 -19.66 6.72
CA THR A 45 32.39 -20.41 6.67
C THR A 45 32.19 -21.83 6.15
N MET A 46 31.15 -22.53 6.64
CA MET A 46 30.81 -23.87 6.16
C MET A 46 30.47 -23.86 4.67
N MET A 47 29.64 -22.92 4.23
CA MET A 47 29.24 -22.80 2.83
C MET A 47 30.43 -22.39 1.93
N PHE A 48 31.36 -21.58 2.45
CA PHE A 48 32.58 -21.22 1.73
C PHE A 48 33.47 -22.45 1.52
N VAL A 49 33.68 -23.28 2.54
CA VAL A 49 34.43 -24.53 2.42
C VAL A 49 33.78 -25.49 1.43
N PHE A 50 32.45 -25.61 1.50
CA PHE A 50 31.67 -26.44 0.57
C PHE A 50 31.81 -25.93 -0.88
N ALA A 51 31.59 -24.63 -1.10
CA ALA A 51 31.74 -24.00 -2.42
C ALA A 51 33.17 -24.16 -2.97
N PHE A 52 34.18 -23.97 -2.11
CA PHE A 52 35.58 -24.16 -2.49
C PHE A 52 35.86 -25.63 -2.91
N GLY A 53 35.31 -26.60 -2.18
CA GLY A 53 35.40 -28.03 -2.54
C GLY A 53 34.78 -28.33 -3.91
N ILE A 54 33.61 -27.75 -4.19
CA ILE A 54 32.97 -27.87 -5.51
C ILE A 54 33.82 -27.24 -6.62
N TYR A 55 34.42 -26.08 -6.37
CA TYR A 55 35.34 -25.45 -7.33
C TYR A 55 36.58 -26.30 -7.62
N LEU A 56 37.16 -26.93 -6.60
CA LEU A 56 38.28 -27.87 -6.80
C LEU A 56 37.87 -29.06 -7.64
N LEU A 57 36.71 -29.66 -7.37
CA LEU A 57 36.17 -30.78 -8.13
C LEU A 57 35.94 -30.37 -9.60
N THR A 58 35.37 -29.19 -9.82
CA THR A 58 35.16 -28.67 -11.18
C THR A 58 36.47 -28.41 -11.91
N SER A 59 37.47 -27.86 -11.23
CA SER A 59 38.82 -27.68 -11.78
C SER A 59 39.44 -29.02 -12.21
N TYR A 60 39.22 -30.07 -11.41
CA TYR A 60 39.64 -31.42 -11.78
C TYR A 60 38.91 -31.95 -13.04
N CYS A 61 37.59 -31.72 -13.12
CA CYS A 61 36.81 -32.07 -14.31
C CYS A 61 37.29 -31.32 -15.57
N PHE A 62 37.62 -30.04 -15.46
CA PHE A 62 38.25 -29.29 -16.55
C PHE A 62 39.56 -29.88 -16.97
N LYS A 63 40.41 -30.28 -15.99
CA LYS A 63 41.69 -30.95 -16.29
C LYS A 63 41.46 -32.23 -17.05
N LEU A 64 40.52 -33.08 -16.66
CA LEU A 64 40.18 -34.31 -17.40
C LEU A 64 39.80 -34.04 -18.85
N VAL A 65 39.03 -32.96 -19.12
CA VAL A 65 38.67 -32.58 -20.49
C VAL A 65 39.92 -32.14 -21.28
N ILE A 66 40.75 -31.28 -20.66
CA ILE A 66 41.95 -30.77 -21.31
C ILE A 66 42.95 -31.90 -21.64
N ASP A 67 43.22 -32.77 -20.66
CA ASP A 67 44.13 -33.89 -20.83
C ASP A 67 43.58 -34.90 -21.88
N ALA A 68 42.28 -35.11 -21.92
CA ALA A 68 41.64 -35.95 -22.94
C ALA A 68 41.68 -35.38 -24.34
N CYS A 69 41.69 -34.05 -24.48
CA CYS A 69 41.85 -33.33 -25.77
C CYS A 69 43.30 -33.24 -26.24
N ASN A 70 44.25 -33.30 -25.31
CA ASN A 70 45.67 -33.14 -25.67
C ASN A 70 46.24 -34.48 -26.10
N MET A 71 46.70 -34.58 -27.37
CA MET A 71 47.30 -35.79 -27.94
C MET A 71 48.69 -36.14 -27.34
N ASP A 72 49.38 -35.15 -26.74
CA ASP A 72 50.72 -35.33 -26.22
C ASP A 72 50.71 -35.91 -24.78
N VAL A 73 49.50 -35.98 -24.18
CA VAL A 73 49.32 -36.55 -22.86
C VAL A 73 48.79 -37.99 -22.93
N TYR A 74 49.47 -38.91 -22.28
CA TYR A 74 49.01 -40.29 -22.18
C TYR A 74 47.83 -40.39 -21.20
N VAL A 75 46.67 -40.85 -21.65
CA VAL A 75 45.44 -41.06 -20.84
C VAL A 75 44.89 -42.45 -21.14
N ASP A 76 44.80 -43.29 -20.14
CA ASP A 76 44.36 -44.69 -20.28
C ASP A 76 42.93 -44.84 -20.82
N HIS A 77 42.01 -43.99 -20.41
CA HIS A 77 40.60 -44.03 -20.76
C HIS A 77 40.11 -42.70 -21.34
N ARG A 78 40.74 -42.20 -22.34
CA ARG A 78 40.53 -40.88 -22.95
C ARG A 78 39.07 -40.51 -23.19
N ARG A 79 38.27 -41.37 -23.76
CA ARG A 79 36.83 -41.12 -24.03
C ARG A 79 36.03 -41.03 -22.75
N ARG A 80 36.27 -41.90 -21.77
CA ARG A 80 35.58 -41.92 -20.47
C ARG A 80 35.89 -40.62 -19.71
N ASP A 81 37.15 -40.25 -19.66
CA ASP A 81 37.60 -39.12 -18.91
C ASP A 81 37.11 -37.80 -19.53
N PHE A 82 37.02 -37.75 -20.86
CA PHE A 82 36.40 -36.63 -21.57
C PHE A 82 34.91 -36.50 -21.23
N VAL A 83 34.14 -37.58 -21.30
CA VAL A 83 32.71 -37.59 -21.01
C VAL A 83 32.45 -37.26 -19.53
N LEU A 84 33.20 -37.84 -18.60
CA LEU A 84 33.07 -37.54 -17.19
C LEU A 84 33.43 -36.08 -16.87
N GLY A 85 34.48 -35.55 -17.52
CA GLY A 85 34.89 -34.18 -17.34
C GLY A 85 33.82 -33.20 -17.83
N ILE A 86 33.28 -33.41 -19.06
CA ILE A 86 32.17 -32.57 -19.59
C ILE A 86 30.95 -32.66 -18.69
N LEU A 87 30.53 -33.87 -18.29
CA LEU A 87 29.37 -34.08 -17.45
C LEU A 87 29.53 -33.33 -16.09
N GLY A 88 30.73 -33.41 -15.48
CA GLY A 88 31.02 -32.71 -14.24
C GLY A 88 31.00 -31.21 -14.39
N VAL A 89 31.53 -30.65 -15.45
CA VAL A 89 31.50 -29.20 -15.74
C VAL A 89 30.07 -28.73 -15.99
N LEU A 90 29.28 -29.46 -16.78
CA LEU A 90 27.87 -29.13 -17.04
C LEU A 90 27.03 -29.18 -15.76
N LEU A 91 27.22 -30.21 -14.95
CA LEU A 91 26.52 -30.37 -13.67
C LEU A 91 26.83 -29.22 -12.72
N PHE A 92 28.10 -28.86 -12.62
CA PHE A 92 28.51 -27.67 -11.84
C PHE A 92 27.84 -26.39 -12.37
N TRP A 93 27.91 -26.18 -13.68
CA TRP A 93 27.36 -24.95 -14.27
C TRP A 93 25.85 -24.83 -14.08
N LEU A 94 25.10 -25.91 -14.33
CA LEU A 94 23.65 -25.90 -14.24
C LEU A 94 23.15 -25.90 -12.78
N VAL A 95 23.79 -26.61 -11.88
CA VAL A 95 23.29 -26.81 -10.51
C VAL A 95 23.89 -25.83 -9.52
N CYS A 96 25.18 -25.54 -9.64
CA CYS A 96 25.88 -24.73 -8.64
C CYS A 96 26.15 -23.31 -9.09
N SER A 97 26.70 -23.12 -10.30
CA SER A 97 27.19 -21.79 -10.73
C SER A 97 26.08 -20.87 -11.21
N MET A 98 25.22 -21.35 -12.10
CA MET A 98 24.18 -20.49 -12.70
C MET A 98 23.11 -20.06 -11.67
N PRO A 99 22.46 -20.95 -10.94
CA PRO A 99 21.42 -20.56 -9.99
C PRO A 99 21.95 -19.69 -8.85
N THR A 100 23.07 -20.08 -8.22
CA THR A 100 23.58 -19.38 -7.04
C THR A 100 24.16 -18.01 -7.37
N ASN A 101 24.92 -17.89 -8.44
CA ASN A 101 25.47 -16.60 -8.84
C ASN A 101 24.40 -15.64 -9.36
N THR A 102 23.44 -16.17 -10.13
CA THR A 102 22.31 -15.35 -10.62
C THR A 102 21.44 -14.91 -9.45
N HIS A 103 21.14 -15.82 -8.53
CA HIS A 103 20.34 -15.51 -7.34
C HIS A 103 21.05 -14.46 -6.45
N SER A 104 22.32 -14.64 -6.14
CA SER A 104 23.07 -13.73 -5.28
C SER A 104 23.19 -12.32 -5.88
N LEU A 105 23.61 -12.21 -7.14
CA LEU A 105 23.79 -10.92 -7.81
C LEU A 105 22.46 -10.24 -8.13
N PHE A 106 21.49 -10.99 -8.61
CA PHE A 106 20.21 -10.45 -9.04
C PHE A 106 19.32 -10.11 -7.85
N TYR A 107 19.24 -11.03 -6.87
CA TYR A 107 18.38 -10.83 -5.70
C TYR A 107 18.90 -9.73 -4.79
N THR A 108 20.18 -9.76 -4.41
CA THR A 108 20.74 -8.77 -3.47
C THR A 108 20.93 -7.40 -4.08
N LYS A 109 21.28 -7.31 -5.37
CA LYS A 109 21.61 -6.03 -6.01
C LYS A 109 20.48 -5.39 -6.81
N VAL A 110 19.59 -6.19 -7.40
CA VAL A 110 18.53 -5.71 -8.28
C VAL A 110 17.18 -5.80 -7.60
N ILE A 111 16.77 -7.00 -7.19
CA ILE A 111 15.43 -7.21 -6.62
C ILE A 111 15.27 -6.42 -5.33
N ASN A 112 16.28 -6.40 -4.46
CA ASN A 112 16.19 -5.68 -3.20
C ASN A 112 15.96 -4.17 -3.42
N LYS A 113 16.67 -3.56 -4.38
CA LYS A 113 16.45 -2.16 -4.75
C LYS A 113 15.05 -1.92 -5.31
N VAL A 114 14.56 -2.82 -6.17
CA VAL A 114 13.22 -2.72 -6.76
C VAL A 114 12.15 -2.88 -5.68
N VAL A 115 12.31 -3.86 -4.79
CA VAL A 115 11.37 -4.08 -3.67
C VAL A 115 11.34 -2.89 -2.73
N VAL A 116 12.50 -2.36 -2.32
CA VAL A 116 12.55 -1.18 -1.45
C VAL A 116 11.93 0.03 -2.12
N SER A 117 12.21 0.28 -3.42
CA SER A 117 11.59 1.38 -4.16
C SER A 117 10.06 1.24 -4.27
N GLU A 118 9.56 0.01 -4.50
CA GLU A 118 8.12 -0.25 -4.56
C GLU A 118 7.46 -0.05 -3.20
N LEU A 119 8.10 -0.50 -2.11
CA LEU A 119 7.61 -0.26 -0.76
C LEU A 119 7.57 1.23 -0.41
N ASP A 120 8.55 2.02 -0.88
CA ASP A 120 8.54 3.47 -0.70
C ASP A 120 7.39 4.13 -1.46
N ASN A 121 7.13 3.73 -2.71
CA ASN A 121 6.01 4.22 -3.50
C ASN A 121 4.66 3.88 -2.84
N GLN A 122 4.50 2.66 -2.34
CA GLN A 122 3.30 2.24 -1.63
C GLN A 122 3.11 3.06 -0.34
N LYS A 123 4.17 3.28 0.43
CA LYS A 123 4.14 4.12 1.63
C LYS A 123 3.72 5.55 1.31
N GLU A 124 4.24 6.15 0.24
CA GLU A 124 3.87 7.50 -0.19
C GLU A 124 2.39 7.57 -0.57
N THR A 125 1.89 6.58 -1.31
CA THR A 125 0.47 6.46 -1.65
C THR A 125 -0.41 6.36 -0.40
N LEU A 126 -0.06 5.51 0.56
CA LEU A 126 -0.79 5.36 1.82
C LEU A 126 -0.75 6.64 2.67
N ASN A 127 0.37 7.36 2.70
CA ASN A 127 0.48 8.64 3.39
C ASN A 127 -0.42 9.71 2.73
N THR A 128 -0.51 9.72 1.41
CA THR A 128 -1.41 10.61 0.68
C THR A 128 -2.88 10.32 1.01
N GLU A 129 -3.27 9.04 1.02
CA GLU A 129 -4.62 8.64 1.46
C GLU A 129 -4.88 9.05 2.92
N LEU A 130 -3.89 8.90 3.81
CA LEU A 130 -4.00 9.28 5.20
C LEU A 130 -4.23 10.80 5.37
N GLN A 131 -3.58 11.62 4.55
CA GLN A 131 -3.79 13.08 4.53
C GLN A 131 -5.19 13.43 4.03
N LEU A 132 -5.69 12.76 2.99
CA LEU A 132 -7.04 12.98 2.48
C LEU A 132 -8.12 12.64 3.52
N LEU A 133 -7.91 11.61 4.34
CA LEU A 133 -8.80 11.25 5.45
C LEU A 133 -8.77 12.27 6.61
N GLY A 134 -7.78 13.16 6.64
CA GLY A 134 -7.67 14.24 7.61
C GLY A 134 -8.50 15.49 7.27
N MET A 135 -9.24 15.50 6.14
CA MET A 135 -10.14 16.61 5.82
C MET A 135 -11.19 16.79 6.91
N ASP A 136 -11.41 18.05 7.29
CA ASP A 136 -12.29 18.38 8.42
C ASP A 136 -13.76 18.17 8.05
N ILE A 137 -14.25 16.95 8.29
CA ILE A 137 -15.66 16.56 8.11
C ILE A 137 -16.55 17.43 8.98
N ASN A 138 -16.09 17.82 10.18
CA ASN A 138 -16.87 18.66 11.08
C ASN A 138 -17.17 20.01 10.44
N ALA A 139 -16.15 20.70 9.91
CA ALA A 139 -16.34 22.00 9.27
C ALA A 139 -17.28 21.94 8.06
N GLN A 140 -17.22 20.85 7.27
CA GLN A 140 -18.15 20.65 6.15
C GLN A 140 -19.59 20.46 6.63
N LYS A 141 -19.81 19.57 7.61
CA LYS A 141 -21.14 19.28 8.13
C LYS A 141 -21.72 20.45 8.94
N ASP A 142 -20.91 21.16 9.68
CA ASP A 142 -21.34 22.38 10.38
C ASP A 142 -21.79 23.46 9.39
N LYS A 143 -21.08 23.64 8.28
CA LYS A 143 -21.46 24.56 7.21
C LYS A 143 -22.77 24.15 6.54
N GLU A 144 -22.98 22.83 6.31
CA GLU A 144 -24.22 22.28 5.77
C GLU A 144 -25.40 22.57 6.71
N ILE A 145 -25.22 22.34 8.03
CA ILE A 145 -26.22 22.62 9.04
C ILE A 145 -26.54 24.11 9.14
N GLU A 146 -25.55 24.99 9.11
CA GLU A 146 -25.72 26.45 9.17
C GLU A 146 -26.51 26.94 7.94
N LEU A 147 -26.19 26.44 6.75
CA LEU A 147 -26.91 26.79 5.52
C LEU A 147 -28.38 26.35 5.61
N LEU A 148 -28.64 25.11 6.03
CA LEU A 148 -29.97 24.54 6.20
C LEU A 148 -30.80 25.38 7.21
N LYS A 149 -30.22 25.70 8.35
CA LYS A 149 -30.87 26.55 9.37
C LYS A 149 -31.25 27.92 8.81
N SER A 150 -30.36 28.57 8.05
CA SER A 150 -30.60 29.86 7.42
C SER A 150 -31.73 29.80 6.41
N GLU A 151 -31.70 28.79 5.50
CA GLU A 151 -32.73 28.62 4.49
C GLU A 151 -34.11 28.33 5.10
N VAL A 152 -34.19 27.39 6.04
CA VAL A 152 -35.46 27.05 6.70
C VAL A 152 -35.97 28.20 7.57
N SER A 153 -35.10 28.95 8.23
CA SER A 153 -35.51 30.15 8.97
C SER A 153 -36.12 31.22 8.04
N THR A 154 -35.50 31.44 6.88
CA THR A 154 -36.02 32.37 5.87
C THR A 154 -37.39 31.93 5.36
N LEU A 155 -37.56 30.63 5.07
CA LEU A 155 -38.85 30.10 4.63
C LEU A 155 -39.93 30.16 5.74
N ARG A 156 -39.54 29.88 6.99
CA ARG A 156 -40.44 30.03 8.13
C ARG A 156 -40.92 31.46 8.32
N ASP A 157 -40.03 32.46 8.19
CA ASP A 157 -40.38 33.84 8.34
C ASP A 157 -41.27 34.33 7.17
N ARG A 158 -41.03 33.82 5.95
CA ARG A 158 -41.94 34.00 4.80
C ARG A 158 -43.30 33.42 5.06
N PHE A 159 -43.37 32.21 5.61
CA PHE A 159 -44.63 31.52 6.00
C PHE A 159 -45.42 32.39 7.00
N ILE A 160 -44.76 32.90 8.06
CA ILE A 160 -45.38 33.78 9.06
C ILE A 160 -45.91 35.05 8.42
N THR A 161 -45.15 35.64 7.48
CA THR A 161 -45.54 36.84 6.75
C THR A 161 -46.75 36.57 5.87
N GLU A 162 -46.78 35.43 5.15
CA GLU A 162 -47.90 35.05 4.28
C GLU A 162 -49.20 34.82 5.07
N ILE A 163 -49.11 34.16 6.23
CA ILE A 163 -50.28 34.00 7.11
C ILE A 163 -50.84 35.32 7.60
N ASN A 164 -50.03 36.35 7.77
CA ASN A 164 -50.42 37.69 8.21
C ASN A 164 -50.76 38.64 7.04
N HIS A 165 -50.76 38.15 5.78
CA HIS A 165 -51.02 39.02 4.63
C HIS A 165 -52.33 39.76 4.77
N THR A 166 -52.32 41.08 4.41
CA THR A 166 -53.47 42.00 4.61
C THR A 166 -54.68 41.62 3.79
N ASP A 167 -54.45 41.26 2.52
CA ASP A 167 -55.54 41.01 1.54
C ASP A 167 -56.06 39.59 1.55
N ARG A 168 -55.23 38.62 2.00
CA ARG A 168 -55.53 37.19 1.97
C ARG A 168 -55.01 36.47 3.23
N PRO A 169 -55.47 36.84 4.41
CA PRO A 169 -54.93 36.32 5.65
C PRO A 169 -55.30 34.82 5.81
N GLY A 170 -54.34 34.03 6.30
CA GLY A 170 -54.52 32.65 6.65
C GLY A 170 -53.80 31.66 5.75
N LEU A 171 -54.16 30.40 5.83
CA LEU A 171 -53.52 29.27 5.18
C LEU A 171 -53.97 29.14 3.71
N GLY A 172 -53.33 29.85 2.81
CA GLY A 172 -53.63 29.86 1.36
C GLY A 172 -52.63 28.99 0.57
N VAL A 173 -52.75 29.03 -0.77
CA VAL A 173 -51.90 28.23 -1.68
C VAL A 173 -50.42 28.61 -1.50
N GLU A 174 -50.11 29.91 -1.35
CA GLU A 174 -48.72 30.34 -1.15
C GLU A 174 -48.11 29.87 0.16
N ALA A 175 -48.88 29.88 1.25
CA ALA A 175 -48.46 29.31 2.53
C ALA A 175 -48.17 27.79 2.42
N PHE A 176 -48.97 27.06 1.65
CA PHE A 176 -48.72 25.67 1.36
C PHE A 176 -47.46 25.45 0.51
N ASN A 177 -47.25 26.25 -0.50
CA ASN A 177 -46.05 26.17 -1.33
C ASN A 177 -44.80 26.36 -0.46
N ILE A 178 -44.80 27.34 0.47
CA ILE A 178 -43.70 27.54 1.41
C ILE A 178 -43.49 26.32 2.32
N LEU A 179 -44.56 25.69 2.81
CA LEU A 179 -44.41 24.45 3.60
C LEU A 179 -43.82 23.30 2.78
N LYS A 180 -44.21 23.14 1.50
CA LYS A 180 -43.60 22.18 0.57
C LYS A 180 -42.14 22.47 0.33
N ASP A 181 -41.76 23.74 0.15
CA ASP A 181 -40.35 24.12 0.00
C ASP A 181 -39.55 23.75 1.25
N ILE A 182 -40.12 23.89 2.45
CA ILE A 182 -39.50 23.46 3.71
C ILE A 182 -39.33 21.94 3.75
N GLU A 183 -40.34 21.16 3.34
CA GLU A 183 -40.26 19.70 3.24
C GLU A 183 -39.12 19.28 2.31
N VAL A 184 -39.06 19.85 1.12
CA VAL A 184 -37.99 19.59 0.13
C VAL A 184 -36.61 19.93 0.70
N LYS A 185 -36.45 21.08 1.33
CA LYS A 185 -35.16 21.47 1.96
C LYS A 185 -34.75 20.53 3.08
N CYS A 186 -35.68 19.98 3.82
CA CYS A 186 -35.42 18.97 4.84
C CYS A 186 -35.33 17.54 4.27
N GLY A 187 -35.42 17.37 2.94
CA GLY A 187 -35.29 16.06 2.29
C GLY A 187 -36.50 15.15 2.46
N VAL A 188 -37.67 15.73 2.71
CA VAL A 188 -38.95 15.03 2.84
C VAL A 188 -39.77 15.24 1.58
N ASN A 189 -40.58 14.25 1.18
CA ASN A 189 -41.46 14.40 0.01
C ASN A 189 -42.50 15.48 0.27
N PRO A 190 -42.78 16.36 -0.73
CA PRO A 190 -43.83 17.35 -0.59
C PRO A 190 -45.17 16.73 -0.20
N ASP A 191 -45.92 17.45 0.63
CA ASP A 191 -47.24 17.04 1.14
C ASP A 191 -47.23 15.77 2.04
N SER A 192 -46.07 15.35 2.53
CA SER A 192 -45.96 14.15 3.37
C SER A 192 -45.89 14.42 4.87
N TYR A 193 -45.37 15.55 5.27
CA TYR A 193 -45.17 15.90 6.68
C TYR A 193 -46.23 16.88 7.19
N PHE A 194 -46.56 17.92 6.40
CA PHE A 194 -47.58 18.91 6.81
C PHE A 194 -48.96 18.53 6.24
N LEU A 195 -49.92 18.33 7.14
CA LEU A 195 -51.32 18.07 6.74
C LEU A 195 -51.99 19.39 6.37
N HIS A 196 -52.56 19.45 5.16
CA HIS A 196 -53.10 20.68 4.61
C HIS A 196 -54.64 20.73 4.74
N THR A 197 -55.10 21.78 5.45
CA THR A 197 -56.51 22.17 5.39
C THR A 197 -56.57 23.65 5.10
N SER A 198 -57.10 24.03 3.93
CA SER A 198 -57.22 25.44 3.53
C SER A 198 -58.11 26.20 4.50
N GLN A 199 -57.55 27.26 5.10
CA GLN A 199 -58.25 28.19 6.00
C GLN A 199 -57.93 29.62 5.56
N ARG A 200 -58.84 30.21 4.76
CA ARG A 200 -58.72 31.56 4.28
C ARG A 200 -59.60 32.52 5.09
N ASN A 201 -59.28 33.82 5.04
CA ASN A 201 -60.03 34.89 5.73
C ASN A 201 -60.15 34.69 7.24
N THR A 202 -59.07 34.23 7.86
CA THR A 202 -59.01 33.93 9.26
C THR A 202 -58.95 35.18 10.14
N SER A 203 -59.57 35.11 11.32
CA SER A 203 -59.45 36.13 12.39
C SER A 203 -58.03 36.15 12.94
N GLY A 204 -57.65 37.25 13.66
CA GLY A 204 -56.37 37.37 14.30
C GLY A 204 -56.03 36.21 15.26
N SER A 205 -57.05 35.71 15.99
CA SER A 205 -56.92 34.60 16.92
C SER A 205 -56.67 33.28 16.20
N GLU A 206 -57.29 33.05 15.04
CA GLU A 206 -57.07 31.86 14.21
C GLU A 206 -55.72 31.88 13.53
N ARG A 207 -55.23 33.03 13.09
CA ARG A 207 -53.84 33.18 12.57
C ARG A 207 -52.79 32.78 13.62
N GLU A 208 -52.98 33.24 14.85
CA GLU A 208 -52.09 32.82 15.95
C GLU A 208 -52.18 31.30 16.23
N ARG A 209 -53.35 30.71 16.09
CA ARG A 209 -53.53 29.24 16.24
C ARG A 209 -52.81 28.47 15.13
N ILE A 210 -52.87 28.97 13.87
CA ILE A 210 -52.13 28.38 12.74
C ILE A 210 -50.65 28.46 12.99
N LYS A 211 -50.10 29.62 13.38
CA LYS A 211 -48.66 29.76 13.71
C LYS A 211 -48.23 28.83 14.85
N LYS A 212 -49.00 28.78 15.93
CA LYS A 212 -48.73 27.88 17.06
C LYS A 212 -48.73 26.41 16.67
N HIS A 213 -49.48 26.04 15.62
CA HIS A 213 -49.51 24.67 15.11
C HIS A 213 -48.30 24.37 14.18
N TYR A 214 -48.05 25.18 13.16
CA TYR A 214 -47.05 24.87 12.12
C TYR A 214 -45.62 25.26 12.50
N VAL A 215 -45.39 26.37 13.21
CA VAL A 215 -44.01 26.79 13.54
C VAL A 215 -43.26 25.75 14.39
N PRO A 216 -43.87 25.11 15.42
CA PRO A 216 -43.21 24.02 16.13
C PRO A 216 -42.96 22.79 15.24
N GLN A 217 -43.84 22.50 14.28
CA GLN A 217 -43.64 21.39 13.34
C GLN A 217 -42.47 21.66 12.39
N ILE A 218 -42.33 22.89 11.87
CA ILE A 218 -41.21 23.32 11.04
C ILE A 218 -39.90 23.16 11.82
N ASN A 219 -39.86 23.63 13.07
CA ASN A 219 -38.67 23.52 13.91
C ASN A 219 -38.35 22.06 14.24
N ASN A 220 -39.37 21.21 14.41
CA ASN A 220 -39.20 19.77 14.68
C ASN A 220 -38.63 19.04 13.45
N LEU A 221 -39.12 19.36 12.25
CA LEU A 221 -38.63 18.81 10.99
C LEU A 221 -37.16 19.22 10.75
N LEU A 222 -36.85 20.50 10.97
CA LEU A 222 -35.46 20.99 10.90
C LEU A 222 -34.56 20.26 11.89
N LYS A 223 -35.01 20.07 13.13
CA LYS A 223 -34.25 19.34 14.15
C LYS A 223 -33.99 17.89 13.72
N GLN A 224 -35.02 17.19 13.22
CA GLN A 224 -34.88 15.81 12.74
C GLN A 224 -33.82 15.74 11.62
N LYS A 225 -33.82 16.69 10.68
CA LYS A 225 -32.83 16.72 9.62
C LYS A 225 -31.43 17.02 10.12
N ILE A 226 -31.26 17.91 11.09
CA ILE A 226 -29.98 18.17 11.74
C ILE A 226 -29.47 16.93 12.46
N ASP A 227 -30.34 16.21 13.18
CA ASP A 227 -29.98 14.98 13.89
C ASP A 227 -29.55 13.89 12.91
N GLU A 228 -30.19 13.80 11.73
CA GLU A 228 -29.79 12.91 10.64
C GLU A 228 -28.38 13.26 10.10
N ILE A 229 -28.12 14.55 9.81
CA ILE A 229 -26.81 15.02 9.35
C ILE A 229 -25.73 14.70 10.39
N ASN A 230 -26.01 14.91 11.66
CA ASN A 230 -25.10 14.59 12.76
C ASN A 230 -24.82 13.08 12.84
N ALA A 231 -25.85 12.24 12.69
CA ALA A 231 -25.68 10.78 12.69
C ALA A 231 -24.85 10.29 11.50
N VAL A 232 -24.97 10.94 10.32
CA VAL A 232 -24.10 10.67 9.16
C VAL A 232 -22.67 11.10 9.46
N ARG A 233 -22.48 12.32 10.01
CA ARG A 233 -21.17 12.83 10.42
C ARG A 233 -20.46 11.86 11.36
N ASP A 234 -21.15 11.40 12.41
CA ASP A 234 -20.55 10.52 13.43
C ASP A 234 -20.13 9.17 12.82
N ARG A 235 -20.91 8.63 11.87
CA ARG A 235 -20.57 7.42 11.12
C ARG A 235 -19.35 7.64 10.22
N GLU A 236 -19.26 8.76 9.51
CA GLU A 236 -18.13 9.10 8.65
C GLU A 236 -16.84 9.28 9.46
N ILE A 237 -16.92 9.93 10.63
CA ILE A 237 -15.78 10.09 11.56
C ILE A 237 -15.31 8.73 12.07
N ALA A 238 -16.23 7.85 12.50
CA ALA A 238 -15.88 6.52 12.99
C ALA A 238 -15.22 5.67 11.89
N TYR A 239 -15.76 5.67 10.66
CA TYR A 239 -15.20 4.99 9.51
C TYR A 239 -13.80 5.50 9.17
N ASN A 240 -13.61 6.82 9.16
CA ASN A 240 -12.30 7.42 8.87
C ASN A 240 -11.27 7.13 9.97
N ALA A 241 -11.70 7.07 11.23
CA ALA A 241 -10.82 6.68 12.34
C ALA A 241 -10.35 5.23 12.21
N GLU A 242 -11.25 4.30 11.87
CA GLU A 242 -10.90 2.90 11.61
C GLU A 242 -9.96 2.77 10.40
N LYS A 243 -10.29 3.41 9.27
CA LYS A 243 -9.46 3.41 8.08
C LYS A 243 -8.08 4.00 8.35
N LYS A 244 -8.00 5.09 9.12
CA LYS A 244 -6.75 5.72 9.54
C LYS A 244 -5.87 4.77 10.38
N SER A 245 -6.48 4.03 11.30
CA SER A 245 -5.79 3.01 12.10
C SER A 245 -5.23 1.89 11.22
N LEU A 246 -6.02 1.38 10.27
CA LEU A 246 -5.59 0.35 9.33
C LEU A 246 -4.42 0.83 8.46
N LEU A 247 -4.52 2.02 7.85
CA LEU A 247 -3.46 2.59 7.02
C LEU A 247 -2.17 2.79 7.82
N SER A 248 -2.26 3.29 9.06
CA SER A 248 -1.11 3.45 9.95
C SER A 248 -0.43 2.12 10.26
N ASN A 249 -1.22 1.05 10.49
CA ASN A 249 -0.69 -0.29 10.69
C ASN A 249 0.02 -0.84 9.45
N TYR A 250 -0.51 -0.59 8.24
CA TYR A 250 0.14 -0.98 6.99
C TYR A 250 1.46 -0.24 6.78
N ILE A 251 1.50 1.08 7.03
CA ILE A 251 2.73 1.88 6.95
C ILE A 251 3.78 1.34 7.91
N THR A 252 3.40 1.00 9.15
CA THR A 252 4.30 0.40 10.14
C THR A 252 4.85 -0.94 9.67
N LYS A 253 4.01 -1.80 9.07
CA LYS A 253 4.47 -3.09 8.50
C LYS A 253 5.44 -2.89 7.33
N ILE A 254 5.18 -1.91 6.45
CA ILE A 254 6.10 -1.56 5.36
C ILE A 254 7.47 -1.17 5.92
N GLU A 255 7.52 -0.34 6.97
CA GLU A 255 8.79 0.03 7.61
C GLU A 255 9.51 -1.18 8.21
N GLN A 256 8.79 -2.06 8.91
CA GLN A 256 9.37 -3.29 9.45
C GLN A 256 9.98 -4.18 8.35
N VAL A 257 9.29 -4.33 7.21
CA VAL A 257 9.81 -5.09 6.07
C VAL A 257 11.03 -4.41 5.47
N LYS A 258 11.04 -3.08 5.34
CA LYS A 258 12.20 -2.32 4.86
C LYS A 258 13.41 -2.46 5.79
N ASP A 259 13.21 -2.38 7.10
CA ASP A 259 14.27 -2.55 8.08
C ASP A 259 14.82 -3.98 8.06
N TYR A 260 13.96 -4.99 7.91
CA TYR A 260 14.39 -6.37 7.70
C TYR A 260 15.24 -6.51 6.43
N GLN A 261 14.81 -5.94 5.32
CA GLN A 261 15.55 -5.96 4.05
C GLN A 261 16.91 -5.24 4.16
N ARG A 262 16.95 -4.08 4.84
CA ARG A 262 18.21 -3.37 5.10
C ARG A 262 19.17 -4.18 5.95
N ASN A 263 18.67 -4.87 6.97
CA ASN A 263 19.50 -5.72 7.83
C ASN A 263 20.05 -6.96 7.10
N LEU A 264 19.40 -7.41 6.02
CA LEU A 264 19.95 -8.44 5.14
C LEU A 264 21.08 -7.93 4.26
N ASP A 265 21.11 -6.62 3.94
CA ASP A 265 22.12 -6.01 3.08
C ASP A 265 23.36 -5.52 3.84
N VAL A 266 23.26 -5.29 5.15
CA VAL A 266 24.42 -4.89 5.97
C VAL A 266 25.18 -6.15 6.38
N PRO A 267 26.39 -6.39 5.85
CA PRO A 267 27.25 -7.40 6.45
C PRO A 267 27.44 -6.99 7.91
N HIS A 268 27.17 -7.91 8.83
CA HIS A 268 27.31 -7.74 10.29
C HIS A 268 28.71 -7.27 10.66
N GLN A 269 28.98 -5.98 10.51
CA GLN A 269 30.26 -5.37 10.83
C GLN A 269 30.23 -4.67 12.20
N GLU A 270 29.06 -4.63 12.86
CA GLU A 270 28.93 -4.05 14.20
C GLU A 270 27.91 -4.82 15.03
N ARG A 271 28.37 -5.95 15.61
CA ARG A 271 27.84 -6.48 16.88
C ARG A 271 28.94 -7.18 17.65
#